data_4e37d9d0e2b47e54d4278261fc2d9e18
#
_entry.id   4e37d9d0e2b47e54d4278261fc2d9e18
#
_cell.length_a   1.000
_cell.length_b   1.000
_cell.length_c   1.000
_cell.angle_alpha   90.00
_cell.angle_beta   90.00
_cell.angle_gamma   90.00
#
_symmetry.space_group_name_H-M   'P 1'
#
loop_
_entity.id
_entity.type
_entity.pdbx_description
1 polymer ?
#
loop_
_entity_poly.entity_id
_entity_poly.type
_entity_poly.pdbx_seq_one_letter_code
_entity_poly.pdbx_strand_id
1 'polypeptide(L)'
;MSTTPAPGRGRPRSEASRSAIIAAAKDLLRTIGLNRMSIEAVAEASGVSKTTIYRWWPSKGTLALDAYLEDMRAKVVAPDTGDGGEDLRRHAKAVIGFYAGEEGRIFAQFMAEAQSDPHLAEAFRERFLSQRRATVKAIWRRGVARGDFRADIDADVAMDMIFAPIVYRLLAGHAPLVKSLADGLVDAALRGLAAGPRANSD
;
A
#
# COMPACT_ATOMS: atom_id res chain seq x y z
N MET A 1 -2.71 44.59 34.68
CA MET A 1 -3.03 44.53 33.23
C MET A 1 -2.53 43.18 32.72
N SER A 2 -3.40 42.19 32.70
CA SER A 2 -3.05 40.83 32.21
C SER A 2 -3.48 40.72 30.75
N THR A 3 -2.51 40.54 29.85
CA THR A 3 -2.74 40.26 28.43
C THR A 3 -2.88 38.74 28.25
N THR A 4 -4.10 38.31 27.99
CA THR A 4 -4.40 36.93 27.58
C THR A 4 -3.88 36.74 26.13
N PRO A 5 -3.07 35.71 25.84
CA PRO A 5 -2.65 35.43 24.46
C PRO A 5 -3.81 34.86 23.66
N ALA A 6 -4.03 35.39 22.44
CA ALA A 6 -5.05 34.94 21.52
C ALA A 6 -4.81 33.49 21.07
N PRO A 7 -5.86 32.64 20.88
CA PRO A 7 -5.70 31.27 20.46
C PRO A 7 -5.16 31.19 19.02
N GLY A 8 -4.13 30.36 18.84
CA GLY A 8 -3.45 30.13 17.57
C GLY A 8 -4.40 29.65 16.45
N ARG A 9 -4.52 30.49 15.41
CA ARG A 9 -5.50 30.40 14.30
C ARG A 9 -5.18 29.37 13.20
N GLY A 10 -4.20 28.47 13.38
CA GLY A 10 -3.66 27.69 12.25
C GLY A 10 -3.97 26.19 12.24
N ARG A 11 -4.03 25.51 13.37
CA ARG A 11 -4.00 24.04 13.44
C ARG A 11 -5.34 23.33 13.14
N PRO A 12 -6.51 23.69 13.71
CA PRO A 12 -7.75 22.92 13.51
C PRO A 12 -8.33 23.03 12.08
N ARG A 13 -8.26 24.20 11.46
CA ARG A 13 -8.77 24.43 10.09
C ARG A 13 -7.94 23.72 9.02
N SER A 14 -6.64 23.62 9.24
CA SER A 14 -5.70 22.94 8.35
C SER A 14 -5.99 21.43 8.28
N GLU A 15 -6.18 20.76 9.42
CA GLU A 15 -6.50 19.32 9.47
C GLU A 15 -7.89 19.01 8.88
N ALA A 16 -8.91 19.82 9.21
CA ALA A 16 -10.24 19.65 8.64
C ALA A 16 -10.23 19.79 7.11
N SER A 17 -9.50 20.79 6.60
CA SER A 17 -9.35 20.97 5.14
C SER A 17 -8.62 19.79 4.49
N ARG A 18 -7.55 19.29 5.13
CA ARG A 18 -6.81 18.13 4.64
C ARG A 18 -7.71 16.89 4.57
N SER A 19 -8.47 16.62 5.63
CA SER A 19 -9.40 15.49 5.69
C SER A 19 -10.50 15.60 4.62
N ALA A 20 -11.06 16.79 4.41
CA ALA A 20 -12.08 17.02 3.38
C ALA A 20 -11.52 16.79 1.96
N ILE A 21 -10.30 17.25 1.67
CA ILE A 21 -9.63 17.03 0.39
C ILE A 21 -9.40 15.53 0.15
N ILE A 22 -8.87 14.81 1.15
CA ILE A 22 -8.61 13.37 1.04
C ILE A 22 -9.93 12.59 0.86
N ALA A 23 -11.00 12.93 1.59
CA ALA A 23 -12.30 12.28 1.44
C ALA A 23 -12.84 12.47 0.01
N ALA A 24 -12.83 13.71 -0.51
CA ALA A 24 -13.24 14.00 -1.87
C ALA A 24 -12.39 13.26 -2.92
N ALA A 25 -11.07 13.19 -2.72
CA ALA A 25 -10.18 12.45 -3.60
C ALA A 25 -10.47 10.94 -3.60
N LYS A 26 -10.76 10.34 -2.43
CA LYS A 26 -11.17 8.93 -2.34
C LYS A 26 -12.44 8.65 -3.13
N ASP A 27 -13.46 9.47 -2.97
CA ASP A 27 -14.73 9.29 -3.66
C ASP A 27 -14.57 9.43 -5.19
N LEU A 28 -13.79 10.40 -5.64
CA LEU A 28 -13.50 10.58 -7.06
C LEU A 28 -12.66 9.42 -7.64
N LEU A 29 -11.67 8.92 -6.89
CA LEU A 29 -10.89 7.74 -7.30
C LEU A 29 -11.78 6.51 -7.51
N ARG A 30 -12.76 6.29 -6.64
CA ARG A 30 -13.70 5.18 -6.75
C ARG A 30 -14.69 5.36 -7.89
N THR A 31 -15.28 6.54 -8.02
CA THR A 31 -16.37 6.79 -8.96
C THR A 31 -15.88 6.98 -10.39
N ILE A 32 -14.83 7.77 -10.61
CA ILE A 32 -14.34 8.11 -11.96
C ILE A 32 -12.91 7.63 -12.26
N GLY A 33 -12.15 7.21 -11.25
CA GLY A 33 -10.76 6.72 -11.37
C GLY A 33 -9.73 7.83 -11.51
N LEU A 34 -8.43 7.44 -11.42
CA LEU A 34 -7.29 8.36 -11.43
C LEU A 34 -7.22 9.20 -12.72
N ASN A 35 -7.43 8.57 -13.87
CA ASN A 35 -7.29 9.24 -15.17
C ASN A 35 -8.27 10.42 -15.35
N ARG A 36 -9.49 10.28 -14.83
CA ARG A 36 -10.55 11.30 -14.97
C ARG A 36 -10.61 12.27 -13.79
N MET A 37 -9.94 11.95 -12.68
CA MET A 37 -9.84 12.83 -11.53
C MET A 37 -9.03 14.08 -11.89
N SER A 38 -9.48 15.26 -11.41
CA SER A 38 -8.75 16.51 -11.53
C SER A 38 -8.73 17.27 -10.21
N ILE A 39 -7.79 18.20 -10.05
CA ILE A 39 -7.73 19.09 -8.86
C ILE A 39 -8.97 19.99 -8.79
N GLU A 40 -9.52 20.38 -9.94
CA GLU A 40 -10.78 21.14 -10.04
C GLU A 40 -11.94 20.36 -9.42
N ALA A 41 -12.12 19.11 -9.79
CA ALA A 41 -13.17 18.24 -9.26
C ALA A 41 -13.01 18.01 -7.75
N VAL A 42 -11.77 17.85 -7.27
CA VAL A 42 -11.49 17.71 -5.83
C VAL A 42 -11.80 19.02 -5.10
N ALA A 43 -11.44 20.18 -5.66
CA ALA A 43 -11.72 21.49 -5.06
C ALA A 43 -13.23 21.72 -4.92
N GLU A 44 -14.00 21.41 -5.97
CA GLU A 44 -15.46 21.49 -5.97
C GLU A 44 -16.07 20.56 -4.92
N ALA A 45 -15.70 19.28 -4.92
CA ALA A 45 -16.26 18.28 -4.02
C ALA A 45 -15.87 18.52 -2.54
N SER A 46 -14.66 19.03 -2.26
CA SER A 46 -14.19 19.29 -0.90
C SER A 46 -14.57 20.66 -0.35
N GLY A 47 -15.01 21.61 -1.21
CA GLY A 47 -15.20 23.01 -0.84
C GLY A 47 -13.91 23.78 -0.51
N VAL A 48 -12.73 23.23 -0.90
CA VAL A 48 -11.42 23.80 -0.59
C VAL A 48 -10.78 24.35 -1.87
N SER A 49 -10.20 25.55 -1.81
CA SER A 49 -9.58 26.21 -2.98
C SER A 49 -8.40 25.40 -3.56
N LYS A 50 -8.22 25.44 -4.88
CA LYS A 50 -7.07 24.81 -5.57
C LYS A 50 -5.72 25.23 -4.99
N THR A 51 -5.56 26.51 -4.64
CA THR A 51 -4.34 27.03 -4.02
C THR A 51 -4.03 26.31 -2.70
N THR A 52 -5.05 26.01 -1.91
CA THR A 52 -4.90 25.26 -0.66
C THR A 52 -4.52 23.81 -0.94
N ILE A 53 -5.10 23.17 -1.96
CA ILE A 53 -4.77 21.80 -2.36
C ILE A 53 -3.31 21.73 -2.82
N TYR A 54 -2.88 22.60 -3.74
CA TYR A 54 -1.50 22.62 -4.25
C TYR A 54 -0.43 22.89 -3.18
N ARG A 55 -0.80 23.52 -2.08
CA ARG A 55 0.12 23.71 -0.95
C ARG A 55 0.46 22.38 -0.25
N TRP A 56 -0.42 21.37 -0.30
CA TRP A 56 -0.23 20.07 0.30
C TRP A 56 0.26 19.02 -0.70
N TRP A 57 -0.25 19.08 -1.92
CA TRP A 57 0.02 18.11 -2.98
C TRP A 57 0.37 18.82 -4.28
N PRO A 58 1.60 18.64 -4.79
CA PRO A 58 2.06 19.33 -6.00
C PRO A 58 1.35 18.84 -7.27
N SER A 59 0.71 17.66 -7.25
CA SER A 59 0.00 17.11 -8.40
C SER A 59 -1.24 16.30 -7.97
N LYS A 60 -2.14 16.04 -8.94
CA LYS A 60 -3.29 15.15 -8.72
C LYS A 60 -2.84 13.72 -8.35
N GLY A 61 -1.75 13.25 -8.95
CA GLY A 61 -1.22 11.92 -8.71
C GLY A 61 -0.75 11.72 -7.26
N THR A 62 -0.05 12.71 -6.69
CA THR A 62 0.40 12.66 -5.30
C THR A 62 -0.76 12.75 -4.31
N LEU A 63 -1.79 13.55 -4.59
CA LEU A 63 -3.01 13.60 -3.79
C LEU A 63 -3.77 12.26 -3.84
N ALA A 64 -3.96 11.74 -5.04
CA ALA A 64 -4.62 10.46 -5.26
C ALA A 64 -3.90 9.30 -4.54
N LEU A 65 -2.57 9.31 -4.58
CA LEU A 65 -1.75 8.31 -3.89
C LEU A 65 -1.94 8.37 -2.37
N ASP A 66 -1.95 9.56 -1.77
CA ASP A 66 -2.18 9.70 -0.33
C ASP A 66 -3.59 9.23 0.07
N ALA A 67 -4.60 9.54 -0.76
CA ALA A 67 -5.98 9.07 -0.56
C ALA A 67 -6.07 7.52 -0.63
N TYR A 68 -5.41 6.91 -1.60
CA TYR A 68 -5.33 5.47 -1.76
C TYR A 68 -4.60 4.77 -0.59
N LEU A 69 -3.50 5.37 -0.14
CA LEU A 69 -2.71 4.83 0.98
C LEU A 69 -3.48 4.80 2.31
N GLU A 70 -4.36 5.76 2.56
CA GLU A 70 -5.20 5.72 3.77
C GLU A 70 -6.13 4.50 3.78
N ASP A 71 -6.77 4.19 2.66
CA ASP A 71 -7.64 3.01 2.55
C ASP A 71 -6.85 1.70 2.71
N MET A 72 -5.67 1.63 2.11
CA MET A 72 -4.83 0.44 2.20
C MET A 72 -4.32 0.19 3.62
N ARG A 73 -3.90 1.24 4.34
CA ARG A 73 -3.45 1.10 5.74
C ARG A 73 -4.53 0.54 6.64
N ALA A 74 -5.78 0.89 6.41
CA ALA A 74 -6.91 0.38 7.19
C ALA A 74 -7.22 -1.10 6.89
N LYS A 75 -7.00 -1.56 5.66
CA LYS A 75 -7.44 -2.89 5.17
C LYS A 75 -6.36 -3.95 5.18
N VAL A 76 -5.08 -3.58 5.06
CA VAL A 76 -3.95 -4.51 4.92
C VAL A 76 -2.99 -4.38 6.08
N VAL A 77 -3.28 -5.10 7.16
CA VAL A 77 -2.49 -5.13 8.40
C VAL A 77 -1.45 -6.25 8.36
N ALA A 78 -0.30 -6.06 9.01
CA ALA A 78 0.70 -7.10 9.20
C ALA A 78 0.29 -8.00 10.38
N PRO A 79 0.09 -9.30 10.18
CA PRO A 79 -0.16 -10.23 11.28
C PRO A 79 1.13 -10.56 12.06
N ASP A 80 0.96 -11.05 13.28
CA ASP A 80 2.02 -11.62 14.12
C ASP A 80 1.41 -12.76 14.95
N THR A 81 1.32 -13.94 14.34
CA THR A 81 0.70 -15.13 14.94
C THR A 81 1.67 -16.01 15.70
N GLY A 82 2.97 -15.75 15.57
CA GLY A 82 4.02 -16.65 16.06
C GLY A 82 4.47 -17.68 15.03
N ASP A 83 3.84 -17.75 13.85
CA ASP A 83 4.18 -18.61 12.72
C ASP A 83 4.38 -17.76 11.46
N GLY A 84 5.61 -17.75 10.93
CA GLY A 84 5.96 -16.92 9.78
C GLY A 84 5.22 -17.31 8.50
N GLY A 85 4.97 -18.60 8.28
CA GLY A 85 4.22 -19.09 7.14
C GLY A 85 2.76 -18.63 7.18
N GLU A 86 2.12 -18.75 8.35
CA GLU A 86 0.76 -18.29 8.55
C GLU A 86 0.66 -16.75 8.44
N ASP A 87 1.64 -16.02 8.96
CA ASP A 87 1.72 -14.56 8.81
C ASP A 87 1.77 -14.15 7.33
N LEU A 88 2.62 -14.81 6.53
CA LEU A 88 2.69 -14.56 5.08
C LEU A 88 1.38 -14.91 4.37
N ARG A 89 0.73 -16.05 4.70
CA ARG A 89 -0.56 -16.44 4.11
C ARG A 89 -1.66 -15.41 4.42
N ARG A 90 -1.79 -15.01 5.68
CA ARG A 90 -2.78 -13.99 6.09
C ARG A 90 -2.54 -12.67 5.41
N HIS A 91 -1.28 -12.23 5.35
CA HIS A 91 -0.93 -10.98 4.69
C HIS A 91 -1.21 -11.04 3.17
N ALA A 92 -0.81 -12.12 2.50
CA ALA A 92 -1.09 -12.31 1.07
C ALA A 92 -2.59 -12.37 0.77
N LYS A 93 -3.40 -13.05 1.62
CA LYS A 93 -4.88 -13.05 1.52
C LYS A 93 -5.47 -11.64 1.65
N ALA A 94 -4.94 -10.84 2.58
CA ALA A 94 -5.39 -9.45 2.75
C ALA A 94 -5.04 -8.60 1.52
N VAL A 95 -3.83 -8.74 0.96
CA VAL A 95 -3.39 -8.06 -0.26
C VAL A 95 -4.25 -8.46 -1.47
N ILE A 96 -4.48 -9.76 -1.66
CA ILE A 96 -5.35 -10.27 -2.74
C ILE A 96 -6.77 -9.75 -2.57
N GLY A 97 -7.33 -9.79 -1.36
CA GLY A 97 -8.67 -9.26 -1.09
C GLY A 97 -8.79 -7.77 -1.39
N PHE A 98 -7.74 -7.00 -1.10
CA PHE A 98 -7.68 -5.59 -1.42
C PHE A 98 -7.62 -5.34 -2.94
N TYR A 99 -6.80 -6.12 -3.67
CA TYR A 99 -6.64 -5.95 -5.12
C TYR A 99 -7.75 -6.60 -5.96
N ALA A 100 -8.55 -7.49 -5.41
CA ALA A 100 -9.65 -8.12 -6.13
C ALA A 100 -10.83 -7.19 -6.43
N GLY A 101 -10.86 -5.99 -5.80
CA GLY A 101 -11.91 -4.99 -5.94
C GLY A 101 -11.48 -3.75 -6.73
N GLU A 102 -12.16 -2.64 -6.43
CA GLU A 102 -11.89 -1.34 -7.04
C GLU A 102 -10.47 -0.84 -6.76
N GLU A 103 -9.95 -1.14 -5.59
CA GLU A 103 -8.60 -0.75 -5.19
C GLU A 103 -7.52 -1.33 -6.11
N GLY A 104 -7.74 -2.55 -6.62
CA GLY A 104 -6.84 -3.13 -7.63
C GLY A 104 -6.91 -2.40 -8.96
N ARG A 105 -8.10 -1.99 -9.41
CA ARG A 105 -8.26 -1.16 -10.61
C ARG A 105 -7.53 0.19 -10.47
N ILE A 106 -7.66 0.83 -9.31
CA ILE A 106 -6.96 2.09 -9.02
C ILE A 106 -5.45 1.87 -8.98
N PHE A 107 -4.97 0.78 -8.36
CA PHE A 107 -3.55 0.43 -8.35
C PHE A 107 -2.99 0.25 -9.78
N ALA A 108 -3.72 -0.44 -10.65
CA ALA A 108 -3.32 -0.61 -12.05
C ALA A 108 -3.20 0.74 -12.79
N GLN A 109 -4.08 1.69 -12.50
CA GLN A 109 -3.99 3.04 -13.04
C GLN A 109 -2.75 3.79 -12.54
N PHE A 110 -2.39 3.67 -11.24
CA PHE A 110 -1.14 4.22 -10.72
C PHE A 110 0.08 3.63 -11.42
N MET A 111 0.11 2.31 -11.59
CA MET A 111 1.21 1.63 -12.28
C MET A 111 1.37 2.10 -13.72
N ALA A 112 0.27 2.33 -14.43
CA ALA A 112 0.28 2.83 -15.80
C ALA A 112 0.73 4.30 -15.87
N GLU A 113 0.16 5.18 -15.04
CA GLU A 113 0.48 6.62 -15.05
C GLU A 113 1.93 6.87 -14.59
N ALA A 114 2.44 6.10 -13.64
CA ALA A 114 3.81 6.18 -13.17
C ALA A 114 4.88 5.84 -14.24
N GLN A 115 4.51 5.17 -15.35
CA GLN A 115 5.42 4.94 -16.47
C GLN A 115 5.74 6.23 -17.25
N SER A 116 4.84 7.21 -17.21
CA SER A 116 4.96 8.48 -17.94
C SER A 116 5.14 9.71 -17.03
N ASP A 117 4.90 9.58 -15.72
CA ASP A 117 5.09 10.65 -14.73
C ASP A 117 6.20 10.27 -13.72
N PRO A 118 7.43 10.80 -13.89
CA PRO A 118 8.55 10.52 -12.98
C PRO A 118 8.28 10.93 -11.52
N HIS A 119 7.53 12.02 -11.28
CA HIS A 119 7.20 12.47 -9.92
C HIS A 119 6.21 11.54 -9.24
N LEU A 120 5.22 11.04 -9.98
CA LEU A 120 4.32 10.02 -9.45
C LEU A 120 5.06 8.71 -9.22
N ALA A 121 5.95 8.30 -10.14
CA ALA A 121 6.76 7.11 -9.99
C ALA A 121 7.63 7.14 -8.73
N GLU A 122 8.28 8.28 -8.45
CA GLU A 122 9.08 8.49 -7.23
C GLU A 122 8.22 8.44 -5.98
N ALA A 123 7.12 9.21 -5.94
CA ALA A 123 6.20 9.20 -4.81
C ALA A 123 5.61 7.81 -4.55
N PHE A 124 5.30 7.05 -5.60
CA PHE A 124 4.80 5.68 -5.50
C PHE A 124 5.85 4.75 -4.90
N ARG A 125 7.11 4.82 -5.36
CA ARG A 125 8.21 4.02 -4.78
C ARG A 125 8.45 4.35 -3.30
N GLU A 126 8.52 5.64 -2.96
CA GLU A 126 8.85 6.08 -1.60
C GLU A 126 7.71 5.86 -0.61
N ARG A 127 6.48 6.23 -0.98
CA ARG A 127 5.34 6.24 -0.05
C ARG A 127 4.56 4.94 -0.05
N PHE A 128 4.47 4.25 -1.20
CA PHE A 128 3.74 3.00 -1.32
C PHE A 128 4.66 1.80 -1.20
N LEU A 129 5.58 1.59 -2.16
CA LEU A 129 6.39 0.38 -2.22
C LEU A 129 7.29 0.22 -0.99
N SER A 130 7.97 1.28 -0.54
CA SER A 130 8.86 1.19 0.62
C SER A 130 8.13 0.74 1.89
N GLN A 131 6.94 1.28 2.14
CA GLN A 131 6.13 0.89 3.31
C GLN A 131 5.62 -0.55 3.20
N ARG A 132 5.18 -0.96 2.00
CA ARG A 132 4.71 -2.34 1.76
C ARG A 132 5.85 -3.34 1.95
N ARG A 133 7.02 -3.04 1.38
CA ARG A 133 8.22 -3.86 1.54
C ARG A 133 8.66 -3.92 3.00
N ALA A 134 8.66 -2.81 3.73
CA ALA A 134 9.00 -2.77 5.15
C ALA A 134 8.09 -3.68 5.99
N THR A 135 6.79 -3.69 5.70
CA THR A 135 5.79 -4.55 6.38
C THR A 135 6.13 -6.04 6.21
N VAL A 136 6.36 -6.48 4.97
CA VAL A 136 6.66 -7.90 4.70
C VAL A 136 8.04 -8.27 5.19
N LYS A 137 9.04 -7.37 5.08
CA LYS A 137 10.37 -7.57 5.69
C LYS A 137 10.30 -7.78 7.20
N ALA A 138 9.39 -7.11 7.89
CA ALA A 138 9.19 -7.33 9.32
C ALA A 138 8.66 -8.75 9.61
N ILE A 139 7.70 -9.24 8.81
CA ILE A 139 7.23 -10.64 8.90
C ILE A 139 8.39 -11.61 8.63
N TRP A 140 9.13 -11.37 7.54
CA TRP A 140 10.28 -12.21 7.15
C TRP A 140 11.33 -12.30 8.25
N ARG A 141 11.77 -11.15 8.79
CA ARG A 141 12.78 -11.10 9.86
C ARG A 141 12.35 -11.85 11.12
N ARG A 142 11.07 -11.75 11.50
CA ARG A 142 10.55 -12.52 12.64
C ARG A 142 10.59 -14.02 12.35
N GLY A 143 10.21 -14.43 11.15
CA GLY A 143 10.27 -15.84 10.74
C GLY A 143 11.70 -16.38 10.70
N VAL A 144 12.68 -15.60 10.21
CA VAL A 144 14.10 -15.97 10.26
C VAL A 144 14.57 -16.12 11.70
N ALA A 145 14.22 -15.17 12.59
CA ALA A 145 14.61 -15.21 13.99
C ALA A 145 14.04 -16.42 14.74
N ARG A 146 12.87 -16.92 14.33
CA ARG A 146 12.24 -18.16 14.86
C ARG A 146 12.76 -19.45 14.22
N GLY A 147 13.47 -19.35 13.10
CA GLY A 147 13.91 -20.50 12.31
C GLY A 147 12.83 -21.02 11.32
N ASP A 148 11.74 -20.28 11.11
CA ASP A 148 10.70 -20.62 10.13
C ASP A 148 11.23 -20.49 8.70
N PHE A 149 12.15 -19.55 8.47
CA PHE A 149 12.70 -19.22 7.15
C PHE A 149 14.22 -19.29 7.13
N ARG A 150 14.75 -19.52 5.94
CA ARG A 150 16.20 -19.50 5.68
C ARG A 150 16.75 -18.08 5.83
N ALA A 151 17.87 -17.95 6.57
CA ALA A 151 18.55 -16.68 6.79
C ALA A 151 19.44 -16.23 5.62
N ASP A 152 19.80 -17.16 4.71
CA ASP A 152 20.65 -16.91 3.54
C ASP A 152 19.86 -16.39 2.32
N ILE A 153 18.53 -16.32 2.40
CA ILE A 153 17.69 -15.76 1.35
C ILE A 153 17.46 -14.27 1.61
N ASP A 154 17.73 -13.45 0.62
CA ASP A 154 17.43 -12.02 0.67
C ASP A 154 15.92 -11.79 0.80
N ALA A 155 15.53 -10.91 1.76
CA ALA A 155 14.14 -10.64 2.06
C ALA A 155 13.39 -10.01 0.86
N ASP A 156 14.05 -9.22 0.02
CA ASP A 156 13.44 -8.63 -1.16
C ASP A 156 13.15 -9.69 -2.21
N VAL A 157 14.06 -10.66 -2.40
CA VAL A 157 13.85 -11.80 -3.30
C VAL A 157 12.67 -12.66 -2.83
N ALA A 158 12.62 -12.99 -1.53
CA ALA A 158 11.50 -13.76 -0.96
C ALA A 158 10.15 -13.06 -1.16
N MET A 159 10.12 -11.75 -0.96
CA MET A 159 8.92 -10.95 -1.20
C MET A 159 8.49 -10.95 -2.65
N ASP A 160 9.43 -10.76 -3.57
CA ASP A 160 9.13 -10.71 -5.00
C ASP A 160 8.60 -12.05 -5.48
N MET A 161 9.11 -13.18 -4.97
CA MET A 161 8.57 -14.52 -5.28
C MET A 161 7.10 -14.69 -4.89
N ILE A 162 6.67 -14.09 -3.78
CA ILE A 162 5.30 -14.26 -3.25
C ILE A 162 4.34 -13.22 -3.86
N PHE A 163 4.76 -11.97 -3.94
CA PHE A 163 3.85 -10.86 -4.25
C PHE A 163 3.88 -10.40 -5.71
N ALA A 164 4.97 -10.61 -6.46
CA ALA A 164 5.00 -10.25 -7.88
C ALA A 164 3.95 -11.01 -8.72
N PRO A 165 3.67 -12.30 -8.50
CA PRO A 165 2.60 -12.99 -9.23
C PRO A 165 1.21 -12.41 -9.00
N ILE A 166 0.94 -11.84 -7.82
CA ILE A 166 -0.33 -11.16 -7.51
C ILE A 166 -0.48 -9.91 -8.37
N VAL A 167 0.58 -9.07 -8.40
CA VAL A 167 0.62 -7.86 -9.22
C VAL A 167 0.56 -8.19 -10.71
N TYR A 168 1.30 -9.21 -11.16
CA TYR A 168 1.27 -9.67 -12.55
C TYR A 168 -0.14 -10.11 -12.98
N ARG A 169 -0.85 -10.90 -12.15
CA ARG A 169 -2.24 -11.30 -12.45
C ARG A 169 -3.18 -10.10 -12.51
N LEU A 170 -3.01 -9.13 -11.60
CA LEU A 170 -3.79 -7.91 -11.59
C LEU A 170 -3.61 -7.11 -12.89
N LEU A 171 -2.37 -6.91 -13.32
CA LEU A 171 -2.05 -6.09 -14.48
C LEU A 171 -2.34 -6.79 -15.81
N ALA A 172 -2.02 -8.09 -15.92
CA ALA A 172 -2.21 -8.88 -17.12
C ALA A 172 -3.66 -9.39 -17.29
N GLY A 173 -4.43 -9.48 -16.21
CA GLY A 173 -5.84 -9.91 -16.26
C GLY A 173 -6.05 -11.37 -16.72
N HIS A 174 -4.99 -12.19 -16.80
CA HIS A 174 -5.05 -13.56 -17.36
C HIS A 174 -5.70 -14.58 -16.42
N ALA A 175 -5.83 -14.26 -15.12
CA ALA A 175 -6.48 -15.13 -14.15
C ALA A 175 -7.03 -14.31 -12.96
N PRO A 176 -8.12 -14.76 -12.30
CA PRO A 176 -8.72 -14.03 -11.21
C PRO A 176 -7.84 -14.00 -9.96
N LEU A 177 -7.95 -12.91 -9.20
CA LEU A 177 -7.37 -12.79 -7.87
C LEU A 177 -8.35 -13.38 -6.84
N VAL A 178 -8.15 -14.64 -6.46
CA VAL A 178 -8.94 -15.35 -5.44
C VAL A 178 -8.09 -15.63 -4.21
N LYS A 179 -8.69 -15.61 -3.01
CA LYS A 179 -7.94 -15.76 -1.75
C LYS A 179 -7.16 -17.09 -1.67
N SER A 180 -7.64 -18.16 -2.29
CA SER A 180 -6.92 -19.45 -2.37
C SER A 180 -5.59 -19.38 -3.14
N LEU A 181 -5.41 -18.37 -4.00
CA LEU A 181 -4.13 -18.11 -4.65
C LEU A 181 -3.01 -17.82 -3.64
N ALA A 182 -3.33 -17.15 -2.52
CA ALA A 182 -2.35 -16.86 -1.48
C ALA A 182 -1.72 -18.13 -0.90
N ASP A 183 -2.55 -19.14 -0.61
CA ASP A 183 -2.07 -20.40 -0.06
C ASP A 183 -1.10 -21.07 -1.04
N GLY A 184 -1.48 -21.19 -2.31
CA GLY A 184 -0.64 -21.78 -3.35
C GLY A 184 0.69 -21.05 -3.57
N LEU A 185 0.68 -19.70 -3.59
CA LEU A 185 1.90 -18.90 -3.77
C LEU A 185 2.84 -19.02 -2.57
N VAL A 186 2.29 -18.89 -1.36
CA VAL A 186 3.10 -18.98 -0.14
C VAL A 186 3.65 -20.38 0.04
N ASP A 187 2.84 -21.42 -0.16
CA ASP A 187 3.30 -22.82 -0.04
C ASP A 187 4.37 -23.17 -1.08
N ALA A 188 4.23 -22.70 -2.32
CA ALA A 188 5.25 -22.89 -3.35
C ALA A 188 6.55 -22.16 -3.01
N ALA A 189 6.47 -20.91 -2.55
CA ALA A 189 7.63 -20.13 -2.11
C ALA A 189 8.31 -20.76 -0.89
N LEU A 190 7.53 -21.17 0.12
CA LEU A 190 8.09 -21.75 1.35
C LEU A 190 8.77 -23.11 1.12
N ARG A 191 8.30 -23.91 0.18
CA ARG A 191 9.02 -25.16 -0.22
C ARG A 191 10.43 -24.88 -0.73
N GLY A 192 10.66 -23.73 -1.37
CA GLY A 192 11.97 -23.30 -1.81
C GLY A 192 12.74 -22.42 -0.81
N LEU A 193 12.03 -21.79 0.13
CA LEU A 193 12.57 -20.80 1.08
C LEU A 193 12.62 -21.31 2.53
N ALA A 194 12.03 -22.47 2.82
CA ALA A 194 12.08 -23.06 4.16
C ALA A 194 13.50 -23.47 4.51
N ALA A 195 13.85 -23.36 5.79
CA ALA A 195 15.09 -23.95 6.30
C ALA A 195 15.02 -25.48 6.06
N GLY A 196 16.05 -26.04 5.44
CA GLY A 196 16.18 -27.48 5.30
C GLY A 196 16.24 -28.17 6.67
N PRO A 197 16.03 -29.52 6.74
CA PRO A 197 16.22 -30.23 8.00
C PRO A 197 17.60 -29.87 8.56
N ARG A 198 17.66 -29.48 9.84
CA ARG A 198 18.93 -29.21 10.49
C ARG A 198 19.79 -30.46 10.38
N ALA A 199 20.96 -30.37 9.75
CA ALA A 199 21.95 -31.42 9.86
C ALA A 199 22.20 -31.62 11.37
N ASN A 200 21.90 -32.80 11.88
CA ASN A 200 22.27 -33.16 13.25
C ASN A 200 23.79 -33.02 13.32
N SER A 201 24.27 -32.07 14.09
CA SER A 201 25.69 -32.00 14.44
C SER A 201 25.90 -33.13 15.45
N ASP A 202 26.43 -34.24 14.95
CA ASP A 202 27.00 -35.30 15.80
C ASP A 202 28.29 -34.80 16.50
#